data_73c9ab614e0de0a970da2532c514f410
#
_entry.id   73c9ab614e0de0a970da2532c514f410
#
_cell.length_a   1.000
_cell.length_b   1.000
_cell.length_c   1.000
_cell.angle_alpha   90.00
_cell.angle_beta   90.00
_cell.angle_gamma   90.00
#
_symmetry.space_group_name_H-M   'P 1'
#
loop_
_entity.id
_entity.type
_entity.pdbx_description
1 polymer ?
#
loop_
_entity_poly.entity_id
_entity_poly.type
_entity_poly.pdbx_seq_one_letter_code
_entity_poly.pdbx_strand_id
1 'polypeptide(L)'
;MLSAHFNAQRWGGRAEAGYRIAWSPVNFAPYVALQAQSFSTPNYTETATSGSNVFALSYASHTASVVRSELGSWLSNGYLVANNTLVTAFGRAAWARDWEDTPQATATFIGLAPIASSIVNGSKPAADLALVTAGAEIRMADGWALMGKFDGEFGEGTQTYVGTARARYAW
;
A
#
# COMPACT_ATOMS: atom_id res chain seq x y z
N MET A 1 -25.25 22.91 -4.81
CA MET A 1 -24.45 21.65 -4.74
C MET A 1 -23.31 21.82 -5.72
N LEU A 2 -22.04 21.53 -5.31
CA LEU A 2 -20.86 21.58 -6.17
C LEU A 2 -20.54 20.16 -6.65
N SER A 3 -20.06 20.02 -7.87
CA SER A 3 -19.66 18.76 -8.49
C SER A 3 -18.40 18.93 -9.31
N ALA A 4 -17.51 17.94 -9.30
CA ALA A 4 -16.34 17.89 -10.14
C ALA A 4 -16.17 16.46 -10.68
N HIS A 5 -15.65 16.35 -11.90
CA HIS A 5 -15.31 15.09 -12.54
C HIS A 5 -13.87 15.16 -13.06
N PHE A 6 -13.06 14.19 -12.67
CA PHE A 6 -11.68 14.10 -13.16
C PHE A 6 -11.23 12.63 -13.20
N ASN A 7 -10.21 12.34 -13.99
CA ASN A 7 -9.57 11.03 -14.07
C ASN A 7 -8.17 11.11 -13.46
N ALA A 8 -7.96 10.37 -12.38
CA ALA A 8 -6.64 10.21 -11.79
C ALA A 8 -5.91 9.03 -12.43
N GLN A 9 -4.59 9.13 -12.53
CA GLN A 9 -3.74 8.06 -13.05
C GLN A 9 -2.76 7.61 -11.97
N ARG A 10 -2.55 6.28 -11.90
CA ARG A 10 -1.58 5.68 -11.00
C ARG A 10 -0.67 4.74 -11.78
N TRP A 11 0.62 4.90 -11.58
CA TRP A 11 1.66 4.01 -12.07
C TRP A 11 2.45 3.48 -10.90
N GLY A 12 2.92 2.24 -11.00
CA GLY A 12 3.77 1.68 -9.97
C GLY A 12 4.43 0.41 -10.43
N GLY A 13 5.60 0.14 -9.84
CA GLY A 13 6.38 -1.06 -10.06
C GLY A 13 7.15 -1.43 -8.80
N ARG A 14 7.42 -2.75 -8.64
CA ARG A 14 8.23 -3.30 -7.56
C ARG A 14 9.21 -4.30 -8.14
N ALA A 15 10.47 -4.18 -7.75
CA ALA A 15 11.51 -5.16 -7.99
C ALA A 15 11.96 -5.73 -6.64
N GLU A 16 12.17 -7.04 -6.58
CA GLU A 16 12.63 -7.74 -5.38
C GLU A 16 13.69 -8.76 -5.76
N ALA A 17 14.76 -8.84 -4.99
CA ALA A 17 15.79 -9.85 -5.12
C ALA A 17 16.07 -10.46 -3.74
N GLY A 18 16.15 -11.78 -3.70
CA GLY A 18 16.38 -12.53 -2.47
C GLY A 18 17.02 -13.87 -2.72
N TYR A 19 17.50 -14.49 -1.66
CA TYR A 19 18.10 -15.80 -1.71
C TYR A 19 17.47 -16.72 -0.68
N ARG A 20 17.04 -17.93 -1.08
CA ARG A 20 16.45 -18.91 -0.18
C ARG A 20 17.51 -19.82 0.39
N ILE A 21 17.60 -19.86 1.70
CA ILE A 21 18.48 -20.73 2.48
C ILE A 21 17.60 -21.77 3.17
N ALA A 22 17.79 -23.03 2.82
CA ALA A 22 17.12 -24.14 3.51
C ALA A 22 17.91 -24.46 4.79
N TRP A 23 17.34 -24.10 5.94
CA TRP A 23 17.90 -24.41 7.25
C TRP A 23 16.90 -25.27 8.00
N SER A 24 16.92 -26.60 7.71
CA SER A 24 15.94 -27.54 8.26
C SER A 24 15.76 -27.37 9.78
N PRO A 25 14.52 -27.27 10.28
CA PRO A 25 13.23 -27.42 9.57
C PRO A 25 12.67 -26.11 8.97
N VAL A 26 13.39 -24.99 9.01
CA VAL A 26 12.93 -23.67 8.61
C VAL A 26 13.59 -23.25 7.30
N ASN A 27 12.83 -22.66 6.40
CA ASN A 27 13.36 -21.93 5.25
C ASN A 27 13.49 -20.46 5.62
N PHE A 28 14.67 -19.90 5.40
CA PHE A 28 14.99 -18.49 5.60
C PHE A 28 15.27 -17.85 4.25
N ALA A 29 14.66 -16.71 3.96
CA ALA A 29 14.87 -16.03 2.68
C ALA A 29 15.05 -14.52 2.91
N PRO A 30 16.30 -14.06 3.08
CA PRO A 30 16.61 -12.63 3.09
C PRO A 30 16.34 -12.03 1.71
N TYR A 31 15.86 -10.79 1.69
CA TYR A 31 15.54 -10.07 0.46
C TYR A 31 15.78 -8.57 0.61
N VAL A 32 15.98 -7.94 -0.55
CA VAL A 32 15.92 -6.49 -0.72
C VAL A 32 14.86 -6.18 -1.78
N ALA A 33 14.14 -5.09 -1.62
CA ALA A 33 13.17 -4.66 -2.61
C ALA A 33 13.18 -3.15 -2.78
N LEU A 34 12.82 -2.73 -3.98
CA LEU A 34 12.58 -1.34 -4.34
C LEU A 34 11.22 -1.23 -5.00
N GLN A 35 10.39 -0.32 -4.53
CA GLN A 35 9.07 -0.03 -5.06
C GLN A 35 9.00 1.45 -5.41
N ALA A 36 8.48 1.77 -6.58
CA ALA A 36 8.18 3.14 -6.97
C ALA A 36 6.71 3.25 -7.36
N GLN A 37 6.06 4.30 -6.92
CA GLN A 37 4.67 4.61 -7.24
C GLN A 37 4.55 6.09 -7.57
N SER A 38 3.68 6.42 -8.52
CA SER A 38 3.33 7.79 -8.87
C SER A 38 1.82 7.87 -9.03
N PHE A 39 1.23 8.89 -8.43
CA PHE A 39 -0.19 9.19 -8.51
C PHE A 39 -0.34 10.62 -9.04
N SER A 40 -1.04 10.77 -10.16
CA SER A 40 -1.25 12.06 -10.81
C SER A 40 -2.72 12.39 -10.90
N THR A 41 -3.10 13.56 -10.39
CA THR A 41 -4.40 14.18 -10.58
C THR A 41 -4.26 15.35 -11.54
N PRO A 42 -5.09 15.46 -12.59
CA PRO A 42 -5.12 16.63 -13.45
C PRO A 42 -5.65 17.83 -12.67
N ASN A 43 -5.52 19.03 -13.26
CA ASN A 43 -6.27 20.17 -12.80
C ASN A 43 -7.77 19.89 -13.00
N TYR A 44 -8.57 20.30 -12.04
CA TYR A 44 -10.03 20.23 -12.14
C TYR A 44 -10.70 21.39 -11.41
N THR A 45 -11.91 21.66 -11.80
CA THR A 45 -12.70 22.78 -11.28
C THR A 45 -14.07 22.27 -10.86
N GLU A 46 -14.52 22.69 -9.70
CA GLU A 46 -15.88 22.44 -9.25
C GLU A 46 -16.86 23.34 -10.02
N THR A 47 -18.02 22.78 -10.34
CA THR A 47 -19.11 23.53 -10.98
C THR A 47 -20.38 23.38 -10.14
N ALA A 48 -21.11 24.47 -9.94
CA ALA A 48 -22.36 24.44 -9.25
C ALA A 48 -23.44 23.81 -10.16
N THR A 49 -24.04 22.74 -9.70
CA THR A 49 -25.19 22.09 -10.38
C THR A 49 -26.47 22.91 -10.18
N SER A 50 -26.50 23.78 -9.16
CA SER A 50 -27.55 24.78 -8.94
C SER A 50 -26.98 25.92 -8.09
N GLY A 51 -27.30 27.17 -8.43
CA GLY A 51 -26.82 28.36 -7.73
C GLY A 51 -25.56 28.97 -8.36
N SER A 52 -24.78 29.69 -7.55
CA SER A 52 -23.59 30.44 -7.98
C SER A 52 -22.31 29.64 -7.81
N ASN A 53 -21.32 29.87 -8.70
CA ASN A 53 -19.96 29.32 -8.61
C ASN A 53 -19.02 30.10 -7.68
N VAL A 54 -19.53 31.06 -6.89
CA VAL A 54 -18.67 31.94 -6.04
C VAL A 54 -17.82 31.13 -5.05
N PHE A 55 -18.35 30.01 -4.56
CA PHE A 55 -17.64 29.11 -3.63
C PHE A 55 -17.05 27.87 -4.30
N ALA A 56 -17.08 27.79 -5.62
CA ALA A 56 -16.47 26.70 -6.35
C ALA A 56 -14.94 26.81 -6.29
N LEU A 57 -14.27 25.66 -6.15
CA LEU A 57 -12.82 25.56 -6.04
C LEU A 57 -12.21 25.09 -7.36
N SER A 58 -11.09 25.69 -7.72
CA SER A 58 -10.21 25.19 -8.77
C SER A 58 -8.97 24.57 -8.12
N TYR A 59 -8.69 23.34 -8.48
CA TYR A 59 -7.54 22.58 -7.99
C TYR A 59 -6.48 22.51 -9.07
N ALA A 60 -5.25 22.80 -8.71
CA ALA A 60 -4.11 22.61 -9.61
C ALA A 60 -3.80 21.12 -9.78
N SER A 61 -3.25 20.75 -10.94
CA SER A 61 -2.72 19.40 -11.15
C SER A 61 -1.64 19.10 -10.11
N HIS A 62 -1.65 17.87 -9.60
CA HIS A 62 -0.66 17.42 -8.62
C HIS A 62 -0.19 16.02 -8.96
N THR A 63 1.12 15.80 -8.82
CA THR A 63 1.72 14.48 -8.93
C THR A 63 2.47 14.18 -7.65
N ALA A 64 2.07 13.11 -6.96
CA ALA A 64 2.77 12.57 -5.81
C ALA A 64 3.54 11.32 -6.23
N SER A 65 4.81 11.25 -5.90
CA SER A 65 5.66 10.09 -6.16
C SER A 65 6.28 9.61 -4.86
N VAL A 66 6.29 8.30 -4.67
CA VAL A 66 6.87 7.62 -3.52
C VAL A 66 7.81 6.54 -4.00
N VAL A 67 9.00 6.50 -3.45
CA VAL A 67 9.95 5.39 -3.61
C VAL A 67 10.11 4.74 -2.25
N ARG A 68 9.90 3.43 -2.17
CA ARG A 68 10.09 2.61 -0.96
C ARG A 68 11.22 1.64 -1.18
N SER A 69 12.21 1.64 -0.29
CA SER A 69 13.23 0.61 -0.19
C SER A 69 12.90 -0.33 0.98
N GLU A 70 13.11 -1.62 0.80
CA GLU A 70 12.88 -2.63 1.84
C GLU A 70 14.10 -3.52 2.00
N LEU A 71 14.42 -3.86 3.25
CA LEU A 71 15.37 -4.89 3.63
C LEU A 71 14.70 -5.81 4.64
N GLY A 72 14.60 -7.09 4.34
CA GLY A 72 13.85 -8.00 5.19
C GLY A 72 14.18 -9.47 4.98
N SER A 73 13.42 -10.29 5.66
CA SER A 73 13.50 -11.74 5.50
C SER A 73 12.14 -12.40 5.67
N TRP A 74 11.96 -13.47 4.91
CA TRP A 74 10.87 -14.41 5.07
C TRP A 74 11.34 -15.63 5.83
N LEU A 75 10.50 -16.14 6.72
CA LEU A 75 10.62 -17.40 7.40
C LEU A 75 9.45 -18.27 7.01
N SER A 76 9.66 -19.53 6.70
CA SER A 76 8.56 -20.45 6.45
C SER A 76 8.94 -21.87 6.86
N ASN A 77 7.92 -22.60 7.32
CA ASN A 77 8.04 -24.01 7.65
C ASN A 77 6.78 -24.75 7.21
N GLY A 78 6.97 -25.90 6.60
CA GLY A 78 5.87 -26.75 6.12
C GLY A 78 5.86 -28.10 6.84
N TYR A 79 4.69 -28.49 7.31
CA TYR A 79 4.44 -29.76 7.99
C TYR A 79 3.41 -30.55 7.20
N LEU A 80 3.74 -31.79 6.91
CA LEU A 80 2.76 -32.74 6.37
C LEU A 80 2.01 -33.36 7.55
N VAL A 81 0.71 -33.15 7.61
CA VAL A 81 -0.17 -33.73 8.63
C VAL A 81 -1.00 -34.87 8.04
N ALA A 82 -1.88 -35.48 8.84
CA ALA A 82 -2.73 -36.59 8.41
C ALA A 82 -3.50 -36.28 7.10
N ASN A 83 -3.86 -37.31 6.35
CA ASN A 83 -4.59 -37.22 5.07
C ASN A 83 -3.87 -36.43 3.99
N ASN A 84 -2.54 -36.48 3.97
CA ASN A 84 -1.70 -35.78 2.97
C ASN A 84 -1.96 -34.25 2.89
N THR A 85 -2.31 -33.63 4.02
CA THR A 85 -2.56 -32.23 4.15
C THR A 85 -1.25 -31.51 4.49
N LEU A 86 -0.85 -30.52 3.67
CA LEU A 86 0.32 -29.68 3.92
C LEU A 86 -0.09 -28.40 4.65
N VAL A 87 0.45 -28.18 5.83
CA VAL A 87 0.30 -26.92 6.58
C VAL A 87 1.61 -26.16 6.49
N THR A 88 1.58 -24.93 5.95
CA THR A 88 2.72 -24.06 5.85
C THR A 88 2.50 -22.83 6.70
N ALA A 89 3.29 -22.65 7.75
CA ALA A 89 3.36 -21.41 8.51
C ALA A 89 4.44 -20.51 7.88
N PHE A 90 4.17 -19.21 7.82
CA PHE A 90 5.13 -18.25 7.29
C PHE A 90 5.07 -16.93 8.05
N GLY A 91 6.19 -16.23 8.06
CA GLY A 91 6.32 -14.90 8.64
C GLY A 91 7.32 -14.06 7.87
N ARG A 92 7.20 -12.75 8.00
CA ARG A 92 8.13 -11.77 7.44
C ARG A 92 8.41 -10.71 8.49
N ALA A 93 9.69 -10.31 8.56
CA ALA A 93 10.09 -9.09 9.23
C ALA A 93 10.95 -8.29 8.25
N ALA A 94 10.65 -7.00 8.11
CA ALA A 94 11.42 -6.12 7.24
C ALA A 94 11.45 -4.69 7.80
N TRP A 95 12.49 -3.99 7.46
CA TRP A 95 12.58 -2.55 7.57
C TRP A 95 12.32 -1.94 6.20
N ALA A 96 11.46 -0.95 6.14
CA ALA A 96 11.17 -0.18 4.94
C ALA A 96 11.47 1.29 5.18
N ARG A 97 11.93 1.97 4.14
CA ARG A 97 12.11 3.41 4.13
C ARG A 97 11.42 4.03 2.94
N ASP A 98 10.53 4.97 3.23
CA ASP A 98 9.81 5.76 2.24
C ASP A 98 10.57 7.06 1.96
N TRP A 99 10.83 7.28 0.67
CA TRP A 99 11.43 8.47 0.12
C TRP A 99 10.35 9.20 -0.65
N GLU A 100 9.69 10.13 0.01
CA GLU A 100 8.58 10.86 -0.60
C GLU A 100 8.69 12.35 -0.33
N ASP A 101 8.14 13.15 -1.25
CA ASP A 101 7.90 14.56 -1.04
C ASP A 101 6.65 14.77 -0.20
N THR A 102 6.63 15.85 0.59
CA THR A 102 5.46 16.18 1.41
C THR A 102 4.26 16.46 0.50
N PRO A 103 3.14 15.72 0.64
CA PRO A 103 1.96 15.94 -0.18
C PRO A 103 1.41 17.34 0.04
N GLN A 104 1.15 18.07 -1.04
CA GLN A 104 0.54 19.40 -1.00
C GLN A 104 -0.64 19.45 -1.96
N ALA A 105 -1.71 20.10 -1.55
CA ALA A 105 -2.84 20.40 -2.42
C ALA A 105 -3.09 21.90 -2.43
N THR A 106 -3.13 22.50 -3.61
CA THR A 106 -3.46 23.90 -3.79
C THR A 106 -4.87 24.03 -4.34
N ALA A 107 -5.73 24.73 -3.61
CA ALA A 107 -7.09 25.04 -4.01
C ALA A 107 -7.30 26.54 -4.03
N THR A 108 -7.99 27.07 -5.06
CA THR A 108 -8.29 28.47 -5.23
C THR A 108 -9.79 28.67 -5.45
N PHE A 109 -10.40 29.59 -4.72
CA PHE A 109 -11.80 29.97 -4.95
C PHE A 109 -11.96 30.74 -6.26
N ILE A 110 -12.91 30.32 -7.11
CA ILE A 110 -13.11 30.93 -8.43
C ILE A 110 -13.74 32.34 -8.31
N GLY A 111 -14.68 32.52 -7.39
CA GLY A 111 -15.47 33.75 -7.28
C GLY A 111 -14.93 34.78 -6.28
N LEU A 112 -13.89 34.45 -5.53
CA LEU A 112 -13.24 35.36 -4.60
C LEU A 112 -11.86 35.68 -5.16
N ALA A 113 -11.63 36.88 -5.64
CA ALA A 113 -10.37 37.36 -6.26
C ALA A 113 -9.09 36.78 -5.65
N PRO A 114 -7.88 36.92 -6.25
CA PRO A 114 -6.69 36.09 -6.06
C PRO A 114 -6.12 35.93 -4.63
N ILE A 115 -6.78 36.51 -3.65
CA ILE A 115 -6.42 36.49 -2.23
C ILE A 115 -6.91 35.19 -1.50
N ALA A 116 -7.74 34.38 -2.11
CA ALA A 116 -8.37 33.21 -1.47
C ALA A 116 -7.84 31.87 -2.01
N SER A 117 -6.53 31.76 -2.13
CA SER A 117 -5.87 30.45 -2.35
C SER A 117 -5.51 29.84 -1.00
N SER A 118 -5.78 28.57 -0.84
CA SER A 118 -5.38 27.77 0.33
C SER A 118 -4.46 26.64 -0.10
N ILE A 119 -3.31 26.55 0.58
CA ILE A 119 -2.42 25.41 0.44
C ILE A 119 -2.68 24.50 1.64
N VAL A 120 -3.14 23.30 1.39
CA VAL A 120 -3.30 22.27 2.41
C VAL A 120 -2.09 21.34 2.33
N ASN A 121 -1.26 21.36 3.36
CA ASN A 121 -0.17 20.43 3.50
C ASN A 121 -0.71 19.13 4.12
N GLY A 122 -0.47 17.99 3.48
CA GLY A 122 -0.71 16.69 4.06
C GLY A 122 0.21 16.42 5.25
N SER A 123 -0.18 15.51 6.14
CA SER A 123 0.73 15.03 7.17
C SER A 123 1.84 14.22 6.52
N LYS A 124 3.08 14.44 6.94
CA LYS A 124 4.22 13.65 6.46
C LYS A 124 4.14 12.25 7.11
N PRO A 125 4.02 11.16 6.33
CA PRO A 125 4.09 9.81 6.87
C PRO A 125 5.45 9.53 7.52
N ALA A 126 5.51 8.46 8.33
CA ALA A 126 6.77 7.98 8.88
C ALA A 126 7.70 7.55 7.74
N ALA A 127 8.94 8.06 7.73
CA ALA A 127 9.91 7.68 6.72
C ALA A 127 10.43 6.26 6.92
N ASP A 128 10.57 5.82 8.16
CA ASP A 128 11.07 4.50 8.53
C ASP A 128 9.93 3.66 9.11
N LEU A 129 9.76 2.45 8.60
CA LEU A 129 8.67 1.55 8.91
C LEU A 129 9.20 0.15 9.22
N ALA A 130 8.66 -0.46 10.28
CA ALA A 130 8.80 -1.88 10.53
C ALA A 130 7.61 -2.61 9.91
N LEU A 131 7.90 -3.59 9.05
CA LEU A 131 6.89 -4.42 8.41
C LEU A 131 6.92 -5.81 9.01
N VAL A 132 5.75 -6.31 9.42
CA VAL A 132 5.59 -7.64 9.99
C VAL A 132 4.45 -8.35 9.26
N THR A 133 4.70 -9.59 8.86
CA THR A 133 3.66 -10.47 8.32
C THR A 133 3.70 -11.79 9.08
N ALA A 134 2.55 -12.33 9.43
CA ALA A 134 2.39 -13.68 9.95
C ALA A 134 1.19 -14.35 9.29
N GLY A 135 1.32 -15.63 8.94
CA GLY A 135 0.23 -16.34 8.29
C GLY A 135 0.45 -17.85 8.23
N ALA A 136 -0.61 -18.52 7.80
CA ALA A 136 -0.55 -19.95 7.52
C ALA A 136 -1.40 -20.29 6.29
N GLU A 137 -0.96 -21.30 5.54
CA GLU A 137 -1.68 -21.91 4.43
C GLU A 137 -1.86 -23.40 4.69
N ILE A 138 -3.07 -23.88 4.48
CA ILE A 138 -3.43 -25.30 4.57
C ILE A 138 -3.80 -25.75 3.17
N ARG A 139 -3.08 -26.74 2.64
CA ARG A 139 -3.38 -27.39 1.36
C ARG A 139 -3.82 -28.82 1.61
N MET A 140 -5.04 -29.11 1.25
CA MET A 140 -5.67 -30.42 1.43
C MET A 140 -5.50 -31.27 0.17
N ALA A 141 -5.51 -32.58 0.35
CA ALA A 141 -5.36 -33.53 -0.76
C ALA A 141 -6.52 -33.52 -1.76
N ASP A 142 -7.70 -33.03 -1.36
CA ASP A 142 -8.90 -32.92 -2.17
C ASP A 142 -8.94 -31.66 -3.06
N GLY A 143 -7.83 -30.92 -3.12
CA GLY A 143 -7.69 -29.74 -3.98
C GLY A 143 -8.03 -28.42 -3.31
N TRP A 144 -8.50 -28.40 -2.08
CA TRP A 144 -8.72 -27.15 -1.34
C TRP A 144 -7.42 -26.58 -0.78
N ALA A 145 -7.30 -25.27 -0.86
CA ALA A 145 -6.28 -24.49 -0.17
C ALA A 145 -6.90 -23.30 0.54
N LEU A 146 -6.62 -23.18 1.84
CA LEU A 146 -7.06 -22.08 2.69
C LEU A 146 -5.83 -21.35 3.22
N MET A 147 -5.84 -20.02 3.16
CA MET A 147 -4.76 -19.17 3.67
C MET A 147 -5.33 -18.03 4.48
N GLY A 148 -4.72 -17.81 5.64
CA GLY A 148 -4.93 -16.63 6.46
C GLY A 148 -3.61 -15.93 6.72
N LYS A 149 -3.58 -14.61 6.62
CA LYS A 149 -2.42 -13.81 7.00
C LYS A 149 -2.82 -12.49 7.63
N PHE A 150 -1.93 -12.01 8.45
CA PHE A 150 -1.94 -10.68 9.06
C PHE A 150 -0.70 -9.93 8.61
N ASP A 151 -0.87 -8.70 8.18
CA ASP A 151 0.20 -7.76 7.85
C ASP A 151 0.10 -6.56 8.80
N GLY A 152 1.21 -6.16 9.39
CA GLY A 152 1.36 -4.98 10.22
C GLY A 152 2.46 -4.07 9.66
N GLU A 153 2.21 -2.77 9.68
CA GLU A 153 3.15 -1.72 9.32
C GLU A 153 3.21 -0.71 10.46
N PHE A 154 4.40 -0.46 11.01
CA PHE A 154 4.61 0.34 12.20
C PHE A 154 5.70 1.39 11.94
N GLY A 155 5.37 2.65 12.17
CA GLY A 155 6.28 3.78 12.09
C GLY A 155 5.92 4.86 13.10
N GLU A 156 6.71 5.92 13.14
CA GLU A 156 6.42 7.05 14.01
C GLU A 156 5.08 7.70 13.61
N GLY A 157 4.09 7.65 14.51
CA GLY A 157 2.75 8.19 14.26
C GLY A 157 1.92 7.42 13.22
N THR A 158 2.41 6.27 12.73
CA THR A 158 1.72 5.46 11.71
C THR A 158 1.63 4.01 12.16
N GLN A 159 0.41 3.46 12.14
CA GLN A 159 0.16 2.04 12.39
C GLN A 159 -0.93 1.57 11.43
N THR A 160 -0.64 0.52 10.68
CA THR A 160 -1.58 -0.08 9.73
C THR A 160 -1.65 -1.58 9.96
N TYR A 161 -2.86 -2.12 9.94
CA TYR A 161 -3.12 -3.54 10.12
C TYR A 161 -4.03 -4.03 9.02
N VAL A 162 -3.66 -5.16 8.40
CA VAL A 162 -4.45 -5.79 7.33
C VAL A 162 -4.56 -7.28 7.60
N GLY A 163 -5.78 -7.79 7.68
CA GLY A 163 -6.09 -9.21 7.67
C GLY A 163 -6.49 -9.66 6.27
N THR A 164 -5.96 -10.78 5.80
CA THR A 164 -6.31 -11.38 4.51
C THR A 164 -6.69 -12.83 4.70
N ALA A 165 -7.82 -13.24 4.12
CA ALA A 165 -8.20 -14.64 4.00
C ALA A 165 -8.38 -15.00 2.53
N ARG A 166 -7.95 -16.19 2.14
CA ARG A 166 -8.11 -16.72 0.77
C ARG A 166 -8.53 -18.18 0.82
N ALA A 167 -9.52 -18.53 0.02
CA ALA A 167 -9.87 -19.90 -0.27
C ALA A 167 -9.69 -20.16 -1.78
N ARG A 168 -9.13 -21.31 -2.14
CA ARG A 168 -8.91 -21.72 -3.52
C ARG A 168 -9.23 -23.21 -3.65
N TYR A 169 -9.85 -23.58 -4.74
CA TYR A 169 -10.05 -24.97 -5.13
C TYR A 169 -9.37 -25.23 -6.48
N ALA A 170 -8.60 -26.31 -6.56
CA ALA A 170 -7.96 -26.77 -7.79
C ALA A 170 -8.52 -28.17 -8.12
N TRP A 171 -9.10 -28.32 -9.29
CA TRP A 171 -9.64 -29.57 -9.82
C TRP A 171 -8.66 -30.20 -10.80
#